data_b36dd5183502a129e6d8a0d1d478d351
#
_entry.id   b36dd5183502a129e6d8a0d1d478d351
#
_cell.length_a   1.000
_cell.length_b   1.000
_cell.length_c   1.000
_cell.angle_alpha   90.00
_cell.angle_beta   90.00
_cell.angle_gamma   90.00
#
_symmetry.space_group_name_H-M   'P 1'
#
loop_
_entity.id
_entity.type
_entity.pdbx_description
1 polymer ?
#
loop_
_entity_poly.entity_id
_entity_poly.type
_entity_poly.pdbx_seq_one_letter_code
_entity_poly.pdbx_strand_id
1 'polypeptide(L)'
;MGRRGSSQPLAIWANGELVGRWTPATRRPMELRYEDSWLASRSARPLSLSLPLPLVGNEPIRGDRVEHFFDNLLPDRGVIRKRLAQRYAAGSEDTFDLLAAIGRDCVGAVQLLPLD
;
A
#
# COMPACT_ATOMS: atom_id res chain seq x y z
N MET A 1 -17.87 -5.04 -15.25
CA MET A 1 -17.59 -5.15 -14.62
C MET A 1 -16.95 -5.07 -13.80
N GLY A 2 -16.87 -4.84 -13.66
CA GLY A 2 -16.37 -4.67 -12.89
C GLY A 2 -15.66 -4.98 -12.26
N ARG A 3 -14.91 -5.07 -12.08
CA ARG A 3 -14.21 -5.35 -11.39
C ARG A 3 -13.58 -4.81 -10.68
N ARG A 4 -13.34 -4.70 -10.06
CA ARG A 4 -12.96 -4.27 -9.25
C ARG A 4 -12.11 -3.94 -8.35
N GLY A 5 -12.12 -4.27 -7.75
CA GLY A 5 -11.54 -3.83 -6.53
C GLY A 5 -10.05 -3.76 -6.54
N SER A 6 -9.37 -4.78 -7.08
CA SER A 6 -7.93 -4.85 -7.04
C SER A 6 -7.23 -3.83 -7.93
N SER A 7 -8.00 -3.11 -8.75
CA SER A 7 -7.41 -2.08 -9.60
C SER A 7 -7.54 -0.68 -9.01
N GLN A 8 -8.11 -0.56 -7.81
CA GLN A 8 -8.32 0.74 -7.16
C GLN A 8 -7.14 1.08 -6.25
N PRO A 9 -6.62 2.30 -6.35
CA PRO A 9 -5.56 2.71 -5.43
C PRO A 9 -6.02 2.72 -3.98
N LEU A 10 -5.07 2.59 -3.06
CA LEU A 10 -5.35 2.64 -1.63
C LEU A 10 -4.65 3.84 -1.02
N ALA A 11 -5.33 4.47 -0.08
CA ALA A 11 -4.74 5.52 0.73
C ALA A 11 -3.94 4.88 1.86
N ILE A 12 -2.75 5.41 2.12
CA ILE A 12 -1.86 4.93 3.17
C ILE A 12 -1.91 5.92 4.31
N TRP A 13 -2.27 5.44 5.50
CA TRP A 13 -2.38 6.26 6.71
C TRP A 13 -1.38 5.77 7.75
N ALA A 14 -0.83 6.69 8.51
CA ALA A 14 0.04 6.36 9.64
C ALA A 14 -0.27 7.32 10.77
N ASN A 15 -0.63 6.77 11.92
CA ASN A 15 -0.97 7.58 13.10
C ASN A 15 -2.03 8.64 12.82
N GLY A 16 -2.99 8.30 11.99
CA GLY A 16 -4.08 9.22 11.66
C GLY A 16 -3.77 10.26 10.62
N GLU A 17 -2.58 10.21 10.03
CA GLU A 17 -2.21 11.13 8.96
C GLU A 17 -2.16 10.42 7.62
N LEU A 18 -2.64 11.09 6.58
CA LEU A 18 -2.57 10.56 5.22
C LEU A 18 -1.14 10.69 4.70
N VAL A 19 -0.51 9.56 4.44
CA VAL A 19 0.89 9.52 4.00
C VAL A 19 0.99 9.55 2.48
N GLY A 20 0.18 8.77 1.79
CA GLY A 20 0.31 8.66 0.35
C GLY A 20 -0.70 7.74 -0.26
N ARG A 21 -0.43 7.36 -1.51
CA ARG A 21 -1.28 6.47 -2.29
C ARG A 21 -0.46 5.32 -2.84
N TRP A 22 -1.05 4.16 -2.81
CA TRP A 22 -0.46 2.96 -3.38
C TRP A 22 -1.32 2.50 -4.54
N THR A 23 -0.77 2.54 -5.74
CA THR A 23 -1.48 2.19 -6.95
C THR A 23 -1.03 0.81 -7.42
N PRO A 24 -1.98 -0.11 -7.70
CA PRO A 24 -1.60 -1.47 -8.10
C PRO A 24 -0.99 -1.52 -9.48
N ALA A 25 -0.25 -2.59 -9.74
CA ALA A 25 0.32 -2.85 -11.04
C ALA A 25 -0.77 -3.38 -11.95
N THR A 26 -1.14 -2.60 -12.95
CA THR A 26 -2.08 -3.03 -13.99
C THR A 26 -1.39 -2.96 -15.33
N ARG A 27 -1.41 -1.80 -15.98
CA ARG A 27 -0.67 -1.58 -17.22
C ARG A 27 0.67 -0.92 -16.97
N ARG A 28 0.90 -0.46 -15.76
CA ARG A 28 2.11 0.24 -15.34
C ARG A 28 2.66 -0.45 -14.11
N PRO A 29 3.94 -0.23 -13.81
CA PRO A 29 4.49 -0.76 -12.56
C PRO A 29 3.73 -0.24 -11.36
N MET A 30 3.72 -1.01 -10.29
CA MET A 30 3.16 -0.58 -9.01
C MET A 30 3.82 0.73 -8.57
N GLU A 31 3.03 1.59 -7.95
CA GLU A 31 3.49 2.94 -7.67
C GLU A 31 3.11 3.37 -6.25
N LEU A 32 4.02 4.09 -5.62
CA LEU A 32 3.77 4.77 -4.35
C LEU A 32 4.01 6.26 -4.56
N ARG A 33 3.03 7.08 -4.22
CA ARG A 33 3.18 8.54 -4.28
C ARG A 33 2.87 9.11 -2.91
N TYR A 34 3.82 9.82 -2.33
CA TYR A 34 3.59 10.52 -1.07
C TYR A 34 2.68 11.74 -1.30
N GLU A 35 1.80 12.00 -0.36
CA GLU A 35 0.91 13.17 -0.45
C GLU A 35 1.65 14.45 -0.09
N ASP A 36 1.24 15.55 -0.73
CA ASP A 36 1.85 16.85 -0.45
C ASP A 36 1.69 17.22 1.01
N SER A 37 0.55 16.93 1.60
CA SER A 37 0.32 17.22 3.01
C SER A 37 1.27 16.46 3.91
N TRP A 38 1.61 15.22 3.55
CA TRP A 38 2.59 14.44 4.31
C TRP A 38 3.97 15.05 4.19
N LEU A 39 4.35 15.41 2.95
CA LEU A 39 5.68 15.99 2.71
C LEU A 39 5.86 17.32 3.42
N ALA A 40 4.78 18.05 3.68
CA ALA A 40 4.81 19.31 4.40
C ALA A 40 4.67 19.15 5.91
N SER A 41 4.39 17.93 6.37
CA SER A 41 4.16 17.67 7.79
C SER A 41 5.48 17.65 8.56
N ARG A 42 5.43 18.05 9.83
CA ARG A 42 6.58 17.90 10.70
C ARG A 42 6.91 16.45 10.99
N SER A 43 5.93 15.58 10.80
CA SER A 43 6.12 14.15 11.00
C SER A 43 6.63 13.45 9.75
N ALA A 44 6.86 14.18 8.68
CA ALA A 44 7.25 13.59 7.40
C ALA A 44 8.50 12.72 7.54
N ARG A 45 8.37 11.49 7.10
CA ARG A 45 9.47 10.54 7.08
C ARG A 45 9.15 9.49 6.03
N PRO A 46 10.15 8.81 5.47
CA PRO A 46 9.87 7.74 4.51
C PRO A 46 9.23 6.56 5.22
N LEU A 47 8.38 5.83 4.51
CA LEU A 47 7.83 4.58 5.01
C LEU A 47 8.92 3.54 5.23
N SER A 48 9.97 3.63 4.45
CA SER A 48 11.08 2.69 4.49
C SER A 48 12.29 3.37 3.86
N LEU A 49 13.49 2.90 4.20
CA LEU A 49 14.70 3.40 3.56
C LEU A 49 14.69 3.16 2.05
N SER A 50 14.00 2.10 1.60
CA SER A 50 13.89 1.82 0.18
C SER A 50 12.84 2.68 -0.53
N LEU A 51 12.06 3.45 0.23
CA LEU A 51 11.02 4.32 -0.30
C LEU A 51 11.25 5.75 0.17
N PRO A 52 12.34 6.39 -0.27
CA PRO A 52 12.71 7.71 0.25
C PRO A 52 11.72 8.79 -0.17
N LEU A 53 11.65 9.84 0.62
CA LEU A 53 10.85 11.00 0.25
C LEU A 53 11.48 11.65 -0.99
N PRO A 54 10.66 12.19 -1.92
CA PRO A 54 11.21 12.85 -3.09
C PRO A 54 11.96 14.12 -2.71
N LEU A 55 13.00 14.44 -3.45
CA LEU A 55 13.77 15.65 -3.21
C LEU A 55 13.03 16.88 -3.71
N VAL A 56 12.22 16.72 -4.73
CA VAL A 56 11.46 17.81 -5.33
C VAL A 56 10.05 17.31 -5.61
N GLY A 57 9.06 18.12 -5.21
CA GLY A 57 7.67 17.77 -5.48
C GLY A 57 7.23 16.48 -4.82
N ASN A 58 6.38 15.75 -5.51
CA ASN A 58 5.86 14.48 -5.00
C ASN A 58 5.97 13.38 -6.03
N GLU A 59 7.11 13.31 -6.71
CA GLU A 59 7.32 12.29 -7.72
C GLU A 59 7.10 10.88 -7.16
N PRO A 60 6.40 10.01 -7.91
CA PRO A 60 6.12 8.66 -7.42
C PRO A 60 7.34 7.76 -7.48
N ILE A 61 7.32 6.76 -6.60
CA ILE A 61 8.28 5.66 -6.65
C ILE A 61 7.57 4.50 -7.34
N ARG A 62 8.24 3.84 -8.28
CA ARG A 62 7.64 2.76 -9.05
C ARG A 62 8.50 1.51 -9.00
N GLY A 63 7.83 0.39 -9.21
CA GLY A 63 8.50 -0.87 -9.44
C GLY A 63 8.58 -1.77 -8.23
N ASP A 64 9.56 -2.66 -8.27
CA ASP A 64 9.64 -3.78 -7.33
C ASP A 64 9.82 -3.36 -5.88
N ARG A 65 10.49 -2.25 -5.63
CA ARG A 65 10.71 -1.87 -4.23
C ARG A 65 9.41 -1.46 -3.54
N VAL A 66 8.44 -0.95 -4.30
CA VAL A 66 7.13 -0.66 -3.75
C VAL A 66 6.45 -1.97 -3.36
N GLU A 67 6.45 -2.93 -4.27
CA GLU A 67 5.86 -4.24 -4.00
C GLU A 67 6.54 -4.93 -2.83
N HIS A 68 7.87 -4.90 -2.78
CA HIS A 68 8.62 -5.56 -1.71
C HIS A 68 8.30 -4.96 -0.35
N PHE A 69 8.16 -3.65 -0.26
CA PHE A 69 7.82 -3.03 1.01
C PHE A 69 6.47 -3.56 1.53
N PHE A 70 5.47 -3.53 0.68
CA PHE A 70 4.13 -3.97 1.09
C PHE A 70 4.07 -5.47 1.31
N ASP A 71 4.78 -6.23 0.48
CA ASP A 71 4.84 -7.68 0.64
C ASP A 71 5.42 -8.06 2.00
N ASN A 72 6.40 -7.30 2.49
CA ASN A 72 7.04 -7.56 3.77
C ASN A 72 6.13 -7.27 4.97
N LEU A 73 4.99 -6.61 4.76
CA LEU A 73 4.01 -6.43 5.83
C LEU A 73 3.19 -7.69 6.06
N LEU A 74 3.25 -8.63 5.14
CA LEU A 74 2.49 -9.88 5.24
C LEU A 74 3.39 -11.03 5.66
N PRO A 75 2.83 -12.06 6.27
CA PRO A 75 3.63 -13.26 6.57
C PRO A 75 4.09 -13.92 5.29
N ASP A 76 5.26 -14.57 5.35
CA ASP A 76 5.88 -15.17 4.18
C ASP A 76 5.24 -16.47 3.73
N ARG A 77 4.56 -17.16 4.62
CA ARG A 77 4.09 -18.50 4.31
C ARG A 77 2.82 -18.47 3.46
N GLY A 78 2.85 -19.20 2.35
CA GLY A 78 1.70 -19.29 1.46
C GLY A 78 0.45 -19.82 2.15
N VAL A 79 0.59 -20.76 3.06
CA VAL A 79 -0.57 -21.30 3.81
C VAL A 79 -1.24 -20.21 4.62
N ILE A 80 -0.47 -19.36 5.28
CA ILE A 80 -1.02 -18.27 6.08
C ILE A 80 -1.70 -17.26 5.19
N ARG A 81 -1.07 -16.90 4.06
CA ARG A 81 -1.67 -15.96 3.11
C ARG A 81 -2.98 -16.50 2.55
N LYS A 82 -3.03 -17.79 2.26
CA LYS A 82 -4.25 -18.41 1.76
C LYS A 82 -5.38 -18.31 2.79
N ARG A 83 -5.07 -18.54 4.05
CA ARG A 83 -6.06 -18.42 5.12
C ARG A 83 -6.54 -16.98 5.26
N LEU A 84 -5.63 -16.01 5.15
CA LEU A 84 -6.00 -14.61 5.21
C LEU A 84 -6.92 -14.25 4.07
N ALA A 85 -6.60 -14.71 2.86
CA ALA A 85 -7.45 -14.42 1.69
C ALA A 85 -8.85 -14.96 1.89
N GLN A 86 -8.99 -16.15 2.45
CA GLN A 86 -10.29 -16.75 2.72
C GLN A 86 -11.03 -16.01 3.83
N ARG A 87 -10.33 -15.69 4.91
CA ARG A 87 -10.95 -15.07 6.07
C ARG A 87 -11.48 -13.68 5.76
N TYR A 88 -10.73 -12.91 4.97
CA TYR A 88 -11.09 -11.52 4.66
C TYR A 88 -11.73 -11.38 3.28
N ALA A 89 -12.00 -12.49 2.61
CA ALA A 89 -12.62 -12.48 1.28
C ALA A 89 -11.83 -11.63 0.28
N ALA A 90 -10.50 -11.78 0.32
CA ALA A 90 -9.64 -11.08 -0.64
C ALA A 90 -9.84 -11.66 -2.04
N GLY A 91 -9.60 -10.84 -3.05
CA GLY A 91 -9.77 -11.28 -4.44
C GLY A 91 -8.75 -12.31 -4.87
N SER A 92 -7.59 -12.34 -4.25
CA SER A 92 -6.55 -13.33 -4.54
C SER A 92 -5.57 -13.34 -3.37
N GLU A 93 -4.46 -14.10 -3.52
CA GLU A 93 -3.38 -14.12 -2.53
C GLU A 93 -2.29 -13.12 -2.86
N ASP A 94 -2.47 -12.30 -3.89
CA ASP A 94 -1.50 -11.27 -4.24
C ASP A 94 -1.39 -10.23 -3.15
N THR A 95 -0.20 -9.66 -3.01
CA THR A 95 0.08 -8.67 -1.98
C THR A 95 -0.96 -7.55 -1.94
N PHE A 96 -1.26 -6.97 -3.09
CA PHE A 96 -2.21 -5.86 -3.14
C PHE A 96 -3.60 -6.29 -2.68
N ASP A 97 -4.10 -7.42 -3.21
CA ASP A 97 -5.44 -7.88 -2.87
C ASP A 97 -5.57 -8.22 -1.38
N LEU A 98 -4.56 -8.87 -0.81
CA LEU A 98 -4.56 -9.19 0.60
C LEU A 98 -4.58 -7.93 1.45
N LEU A 99 -3.71 -6.98 1.14
CA LEU A 99 -3.63 -5.75 1.93
C LEU A 99 -4.86 -4.87 1.73
N ALA A 100 -5.47 -4.89 0.55
CA ALA A 100 -6.72 -4.19 0.34
C ALA A 100 -7.83 -4.74 1.23
N ALA A 101 -7.81 -6.06 1.47
CA ALA A 101 -8.83 -6.69 2.29
C ALA A 101 -8.60 -6.50 3.79
N ILE A 102 -7.34 -6.52 4.24
CA ILE A 102 -7.05 -6.50 5.68
C ILE A 102 -6.45 -5.20 6.19
N GLY A 103 -6.02 -4.31 5.31
CA GLY A 103 -5.22 -3.13 5.68
C GLY A 103 -5.96 -2.11 6.51
N ARG A 104 -7.29 -2.16 6.52
CA ARG A 104 -8.11 -1.26 7.33
C ARG A 104 -7.82 -1.42 8.83
N ASP A 105 -7.35 -2.59 9.25
CA ASP A 105 -7.07 -2.89 10.65
C ASP A 105 -5.64 -2.62 11.06
N CYS A 106 -4.88 -1.90 10.26
CA CYS A 106 -3.47 -1.63 10.46
C CYS A 106 -2.61 -2.87 10.26
N VAL A 107 -1.63 -2.75 9.40
CA VAL A 107 -0.65 -3.79 9.14
C VAL A 107 0.69 -3.14 9.37
N GLY A 108 1.43 -3.62 10.38
CA GLY A 108 2.61 -2.92 10.82
C GLY A 108 2.22 -1.55 11.37
N ALA A 109 2.84 -0.50 10.89
CA ALA A 109 2.58 0.85 11.34
C ALA A 109 1.62 1.62 10.44
N VAL A 110 1.02 0.95 9.46
CA VAL A 110 0.19 1.64 8.47
C VAL A 110 -1.21 1.06 8.39
N GLN A 111 -2.13 1.88 7.92
CA GLN A 111 -3.50 1.49 7.64
C GLN A 111 -3.78 1.79 6.18
N LEU A 112 -4.47 0.88 5.49
CA LEU A 112 -4.71 1.00 4.06
C LEU A 112 -6.22 1.05 3.83
N LEU A 113 -6.69 2.15 3.24
CA LEU A 113 -8.11 2.38 3.04
C LEU A 113 -8.40 2.75 1.60
N PRO A 114 -9.61 2.46 1.10
CA PRO A 114 -10.00 2.94 -0.22
C PRO A 114 -9.89 4.46 -0.28
N LEU A 115 -9.57 4.98 -1.48
CA LEU A 115 -9.32 6.40 -1.63
C LEU A 115 -10.55 7.27 -1.46
N ASP A 116 -11.68 6.81 -1.82
CA ASP A 116 -12.85 7.63 -1.61
C ASP A 116 -13.53 7.28 -0.30
#